data_8547bc67b30f9c6b422cc0339840fb23
#
_entry.id   8547bc67b30f9c6b422cc0339840fb23
#
_cell.length_a   1.000
_cell.length_b   1.000
_cell.length_c   1.000
_cell.angle_alpha   90.00
_cell.angle_beta   90.00
_cell.angle_gamma   90.00
#
_symmetry.space_group_name_H-M   'P 1'
#
loop_
_entity.id
_entity.type
_entity.pdbx_description
1 polymer ?
#
loop_
_entity_poly.entity_id
_entity_poly.type
_entity_poly.pdbx_seq_one_letter_code
_entity_poly.pdbx_strand_id
1 'polypeptide(L)'
;MKIGLIGGLLLVPAGIYGQTKMESPNVVIIEADDLGFGDLSCYGATAIQTSGMDRLANEGLRFTDAYCTAATSTPSRYSLLTGMYPWSNPQAKILPGNAALIIDTHRITLPKMMRSAGYVTGAVGKWHLGLGDGAVDWNQPIYPGAKEVGYDYSFIQAATNDRVPCIFIENGKGVGLSADDPLYVNYRMNFPGEPTGKDNPELLRMHPSVGHGGSIVNGVPRIGFQKGGKAAQWRDEDMAELFLEKAKHFLQENQNRPFFLYYGLHQPHVPRVPNERFIGKSGMGPRGDVILEGAGPAESYG
;
A
#
# COMPACT_ATOMS: atom_id res chain seq x y z
N MET A 1 62.42 39.16 51.34
CA MET A 1 61.25 39.61 50.55
C MET A 1 60.71 38.37 49.79
N LYS A 2 59.65 37.73 50.34
CA LYS A 2 59.08 36.50 49.73
C LYS A 2 57.77 36.93 49.04
N ILE A 3 57.71 36.74 47.73
CA ILE A 3 56.53 36.97 46.93
C ILE A 3 55.79 35.59 46.81
N GLY A 4 54.60 35.57 47.41
CA GLY A 4 53.72 34.39 47.28
C GLY A 4 52.81 34.56 46.07
N LEU A 5 52.89 33.61 45.16
CA LEU A 5 51.95 33.47 44.04
C LEU A 5 50.67 32.72 44.56
N ILE A 6 49.53 33.42 44.50
CA ILE A 6 48.21 32.79 44.74
C ILE A 6 47.68 32.38 43.37
N GLY A 7 47.71 31.07 43.12
CA GLY A 7 47.05 30.48 41.93
C GLY A 7 45.56 30.34 42.16
N GLY A 8 44.78 31.20 41.53
CA GLY A 8 43.32 31.07 41.48
C GLY A 8 42.90 29.99 40.51
N LEU A 9 42.31 28.91 40.98
CA LEU A 9 41.70 27.86 40.20
C LEU A 9 40.31 28.32 39.75
N LEU A 10 40.19 28.72 38.48
CA LEU A 10 38.88 29.02 37.85
C LEU A 10 38.15 27.69 37.58
N LEU A 11 37.20 27.32 38.46
CA LEU A 11 36.20 26.31 38.17
C LEU A 11 35.21 26.85 37.12
N VAL A 12 35.39 26.41 35.89
CA VAL A 12 34.36 26.61 34.86
C VAL A 12 33.24 25.60 35.13
N PRO A 13 31.99 26.05 35.37
CA PRO A 13 30.88 25.09 35.53
C PRO A 13 30.70 24.39 34.18
N ALA A 14 30.91 23.06 34.18
CA ALA A 14 30.49 22.25 33.03
C ALA A 14 28.96 22.37 32.90
N GLY A 15 28.53 23.19 31.97
CA GLY A 15 27.12 23.27 31.62
C GLY A 15 26.68 21.90 31.14
N ILE A 16 25.79 21.28 31.91
CA ILE A 16 25.03 20.11 31.46
C ILE A 16 24.17 20.63 30.30
N TYR A 17 24.68 20.49 29.07
CA TYR A 17 23.83 20.55 27.89
C TYR A 17 22.90 19.37 28.02
N GLY A 18 21.70 19.59 28.57
CA GLY A 18 20.62 18.66 28.48
C GLY A 18 20.38 18.40 26.99
N GLN A 19 20.71 17.20 26.53
CA GLN A 19 20.24 16.74 25.25
C GLN A 19 18.72 16.82 25.33
N THR A 20 18.12 17.84 24.72
CA THR A 20 16.71 17.83 24.41
C THR A 20 16.50 16.58 23.56
N LYS A 21 15.82 15.56 24.13
CA LYS A 21 15.43 14.36 23.42
C LYS A 21 14.67 14.84 22.18
N MET A 22 15.31 14.79 21.01
CA MET A 22 14.62 15.11 19.76
C MET A 22 13.47 14.12 19.65
N GLU A 23 12.26 14.65 19.59
CA GLU A 23 11.09 13.82 19.34
C GLU A 23 11.26 13.16 17.96
N SER A 24 11.09 11.85 17.91
CA SER A 24 11.18 11.11 16.66
C SER A 24 9.97 11.49 15.79
N PRO A 25 10.16 11.99 14.56
CA PRO A 25 9.04 12.39 13.70
C PRO A 25 8.22 11.17 13.29
N ASN A 26 6.92 11.35 13.10
CA ASN A 26 6.09 10.34 12.45
C ASN A 26 6.49 10.23 10.97
N VAL A 27 6.41 9.01 10.42
CA VAL A 27 6.77 8.75 9.03
C VAL A 27 5.60 8.07 8.32
N VAL A 28 5.15 8.69 7.24
CA VAL A 28 4.11 8.12 6.35
C VAL A 28 4.66 8.07 4.93
N ILE A 29 4.68 6.88 4.34
CA ILE A 29 4.98 6.69 2.92
C ILE A 29 3.66 6.39 2.21
N ILE A 30 3.29 7.26 1.26
CA ILE A 30 2.14 7.04 0.37
C ILE A 30 2.70 6.70 -1.01
N GLU A 31 2.43 5.48 -1.48
CA GLU A 31 2.88 5.00 -2.78
C GLU A 31 1.69 4.82 -3.72
N ALA A 32 1.59 5.66 -4.75
CA ALA A 32 0.57 5.53 -5.79
C ALA A 32 0.96 4.44 -6.81
N ASP A 33 -0.04 3.83 -7.46
CA ASP A 33 0.13 2.72 -8.37
C ASP A 33 -0.23 3.11 -9.81
N ASP A 34 0.74 3.16 -10.70
CA ASP A 34 0.60 3.61 -12.10
C ASP A 34 0.27 5.12 -12.25
N LEU A 35 0.63 5.93 -11.26
CA LEU A 35 0.50 7.40 -11.36
C LEU A 35 1.72 7.97 -12.10
N GLY A 36 1.46 8.71 -13.17
CA GLY A 36 2.51 9.36 -13.94
C GLY A 36 2.88 10.74 -13.39
N PHE A 37 4.10 11.17 -13.65
CA PHE A 37 4.57 12.53 -13.35
C PHE A 37 3.63 13.60 -13.91
N GLY A 38 3.15 13.43 -15.16
CA GLY A 38 2.23 14.35 -15.83
C GLY A 38 0.76 14.28 -15.38
N ASP A 39 0.43 13.46 -14.38
CA ASP A 39 -0.93 13.35 -13.85
C ASP A 39 -1.19 14.39 -12.72
N LEU A 40 -0.15 14.98 -12.15
CA LEU A 40 -0.27 15.88 -11.00
C LEU A 40 -0.17 17.34 -11.40
N SER A 41 -1.07 18.19 -10.88
CA SER A 41 -1.08 19.62 -11.17
C SER A 41 0.17 20.35 -10.65
N CYS A 42 0.76 19.93 -9.54
CA CYS A 42 2.04 20.46 -9.07
C CYS A 42 3.23 20.18 -10.02
N TYR A 43 3.07 19.25 -10.94
CA TYR A 43 4.05 18.98 -12.02
C TYR A 43 3.59 19.46 -13.40
N GLY A 44 2.51 20.24 -13.46
CA GLY A 44 2.06 20.91 -14.68
C GLY A 44 0.87 20.25 -15.39
N ALA A 45 0.22 19.25 -14.80
CA ALA A 45 -1.05 18.74 -15.32
C ALA A 45 -2.10 19.85 -15.28
N THR A 46 -2.85 20.00 -16.36
CA THR A 46 -3.90 21.03 -16.49
C THR A 46 -5.31 20.44 -16.56
N ALA A 47 -5.42 19.16 -16.89
CA ALA A 47 -6.70 18.49 -17.10
C ALA A 47 -7.37 18.05 -15.79
N ILE A 48 -6.60 17.76 -14.76
CA ILE A 48 -7.07 17.32 -13.45
C ILE A 48 -6.39 18.18 -12.39
N GLN A 49 -7.16 18.67 -11.40
CA GLN A 49 -6.62 19.39 -10.26
C GLN A 49 -6.38 18.42 -9.09
N THR A 50 -5.11 18.21 -8.76
CA THR A 50 -4.67 17.31 -7.68
C THR A 50 -4.33 18.09 -6.42
N SER A 51 -5.27 18.88 -5.92
CA SER A 51 -5.04 19.89 -4.86
C SER A 51 -4.55 19.30 -3.53
N GLY A 52 -4.86 18.06 -3.20
CA GLY A 52 -4.29 17.36 -2.05
C GLY A 52 -2.78 17.17 -2.18
N MET A 53 -2.31 16.72 -3.37
CA MET A 53 -0.88 16.57 -3.67
C MET A 53 -0.18 17.93 -3.85
N ASP A 54 -0.86 18.91 -4.45
CA ASP A 54 -0.32 20.26 -4.60
C ASP A 54 -0.05 20.92 -3.25
N ARG A 55 -0.92 20.70 -2.28
CA ARG A 55 -0.73 21.17 -0.92
C ARG A 55 0.53 20.56 -0.30
N LEU A 56 0.74 19.25 -0.41
CA LEU A 56 1.96 18.60 0.06
C LEU A 56 3.21 19.16 -0.62
N ALA A 57 3.14 19.40 -1.94
CA ALA A 57 4.24 19.98 -2.71
C ALA A 57 4.57 21.42 -2.28
N ASN A 58 3.55 22.20 -1.89
CA ASN A 58 3.72 23.61 -1.46
C ASN A 58 4.18 23.72 0.00
N GLU A 59 3.79 22.80 0.87
CA GLU A 59 4.16 22.79 2.28
C GLU A 59 5.47 22.05 2.55
N GLY A 60 5.99 21.28 1.57
CA GLY A 60 7.16 20.42 1.71
C GLY A 60 8.21 20.63 0.61
N LEU A 61 8.92 19.54 0.28
CA LEU A 61 9.87 19.48 -0.81
C LEU A 61 9.27 18.74 -2.01
N ARG A 62 9.31 19.39 -3.16
CA ARG A 62 8.93 18.77 -4.43
C ARG A 62 10.21 18.38 -5.20
N PHE A 63 10.37 17.08 -5.44
CA PHE A 63 11.48 16.56 -6.22
C PHE A 63 11.19 16.70 -7.71
N THR A 64 12.12 17.25 -8.48
CA THR A 64 12.05 17.35 -9.95
C THR A 64 12.68 16.14 -10.64
N ASP A 65 13.58 15.46 -9.95
CA ASP A 65 14.33 14.30 -10.43
C ASP A 65 14.35 13.22 -9.36
N ALA A 66 13.30 12.40 -9.32
CA ALA A 66 13.16 11.25 -8.44
C ALA A 66 12.63 10.04 -9.23
N TYR A 67 13.26 8.90 -9.09
CA TYR A 67 12.97 7.72 -9.89
C TYR A 67 12.77 6.48 -9.01
N CYS A 68 11.75 5.70 -9.34
CA CYS A 68 11.61 4.36 -8.78
C CYS A 68 12.72 3.45 -9.31
N THR A 69 13.14 2.47 -8.51
CA THR A 69 14.16 1.49 -8.89
C THR A 69 13.72 0.52 -9.98
N ALA A 70 12.41 0.43 -10.22
CA ALA A 70 11.79 -0.36 -11.27
C ALA A 70 10.47 0.28 -11.73
N ALA A 71 10.07 0.00 -12.97
CA ALA A 71 8.87 0.54 -13.59
C ALA A 71 7.58 -0.22 -13.20
N THR A 72 7.69 -1.34 -12.48
CA THR A 72 6.55 -2.20 -12.13
C THR A 72 6.44 -2.42 -10.63
N SER A 73 5.23 -2.74 -10.19
CA SER A 73 4.78 -2.77 -8.80
C SER A 73 5.65 -3.60 -7.86
N THR A 74 5.69 -4.94 -8.02
CA THR A 74 6.43 -5.84 -7.11
C THR A 74 7.92 -5.48 -7.00
N PRO A 75 8.66 -5.28 -8.11
CA PRO A 75 10.07 -4.90 -8.03
C PRO A 75 10.31 -3.59 -7.31
N SER A 76 9.49 -2.57 -7.54
CA SER A 76 9.60 -1.27 -6.88
C SER A 76 9.35 -1.38 -5.37
N ARG A 77 8.26 -2.05 -4.96
CA ARG A 77 7.90 -2.29 -3.56
C ARG A 77 8.94 -3.14 -2.83
N TYR A 78 9.48 -4.16 -3.51
CA TYR A 78 10.58 -4.96 -2.97
C TYR A 78 11.79 -4.07 -2.63
N SER A 79 12.20 -3.20 -3.55
CA SER A 79 13.32 -2.29 -3.33
C SER A 79 13.06 -1.31 -2.18
N LEU A 80 11.86 -0.72 -2.13
CA LEU A 80 11.48 0.21 -1.07
C LEU A 80 11.60 -0.43 0.31
N LEU A 81 11.09 -1.66 0.47
CA LEU A 81 11.05 -2.31 1.77
C LEU A 81 12.36 -3.00 2.18
N THR A 82 13.22 -3.36 1.22
CA THR A 82 14.46 -4.12 1.50
C THR A 82 15.73 -3.29 1.34
N GLY A 83 15.66 -2.12 0.70
CA GLY A 83 16.83 -1.33 0.32
C GLY A 83 17.69 -1.98 -0.76
N MET A 84 17.17 -3.00 -1.45
CA MET A 84 17.90 -3.75 -2.49
C MET A 84 17.33 -3.49 -3.87
N TYR A 85 18.18 -3.49 -4.87
CA TYR A 85 17.71 -3.47 -6.25
C TYR A 85 16.99 -4.77 -6.63
N PRO A 86 15.89 -4.71 -7.40
CA PRO A 86 15.06 -5.88 -7.67
C PRO A 86 15.77 -6.96 -8.48
N TRP A 87 16.73 -6.62 -9.31
CA TRP A 87 17.52 -7.61 -10.09
C TRP A 87 18.40 -8.51 -9.20
N SER A 88 18.61 -8.15 -7.93
CA SER A 88 19.32 -9.00 -6.95
C SER A 88 18.48 -10.18 -6.47
N ASN A 89 17.16 -10.17 -6.73
CA ASN A 89 16.23 -11.24 -6.39
C ASN A 89 15.45 -11.69 -7.64
N PRO A 90 15.70 -12.90 -8.18
CA PRO A 90 14.99 -13.39 -9.36
C PRO A 90 13.46 -13.52 -9.19
N GLN A 91 12.97 -13.53 -7.95
CA GLN A 91 11.54 -13.56 -7.63
C GLN A 91 10.90 -12.17 -7.66
N ALA A 92 11.69 -11.07 -7.62
CA ALA A 92 11.20 -9.71 -7.65
C ALA A 92 10.73 -9.30 -9.07
N LYS A 93 9.69 -9.95 -9.54
CA LYS A 93 8.97 -9.73 -10.82
C LYS A 93 7.47 -9.61 -10.51
N ILE A 94 6.66 -9.20 -11.49
CA ILE A 94 5.20 -9.12 -11.32
C ILE A 94 4.66 -10.46 -10.84
N LEU A 95 4.05 -10.47 -9.65
CA LEU A 95 3.57 -11.68 -8.99
C LEU A 95 2.09 -11.93 -9.27
N PRO A 96 1.64 -13.19 -9.34
CA PRO A 96 0.23 -13.53 -9.18
C PRO A 96 -0.21 -13.29 -7.73
N GLY A 97 -1.54 -13.17 -7.51
CA GLY A 97 -2.08 -12.88 -6.18
C GLY A 97 -1.89 -13.99 -5.15
N ASN A 98 -1.60 -15.21 -5.61
CA ASN A 98 -1.31 -16.36 -4.75
C ASN A 98 0.19 -16.70 -4.67
N ALA A 99 1.07 -15.77 -5.00
CA ALA A 99 2.51 -15.98 -4.88
C ALA A 99 2.92 -16.09 -3.41
N ALA A 100 3.96 -16.90 -3.14
CA ALA A 100 4.64 -16.92 -1.86
C ALA A 100 5.34 -15.56 -1.59
N LEU A 101 5.56 -15.25 -0.31
CA LEU A 101 6.29 -14.06 0.10
C LEU A 101 7.73 -14.11 -0.44
N ILE A 102 8.13 -13.06 -1.17
CA ILE A 102 9.46 -12.98 -1.80
C ILE A 102 10.51 -12.26 -0.93
N ILE A 103 10.10 -11.66 0.15
CA ILE A 103 11.01 -11.02 1.12
C ILE A 103 11.47 -12.07 2.13
N ASP A 104 12.76 -12.28 2.21
CA ASP A 104 13.37 -13.11 3.27
C ASP A 104 13.06 -12.49 4.64
N THR A 105 12.34 -13.25 5.47
CA THR A 105 11.90 -12.81 6.80
C THR A 105 13.03 -12.65 7.81
N HIS A 106 14.23 -13.14 7.53
CA HIS A 106 15.43 -12.90 8.37
C HIS A 106 16.14 -11.59 8.01
N ARG A 107 15.83 -11.00 6.87
CA ARG A 107 16.42 -9.74 6.42
C ARG A 107 15.92 -8.55 7.25
N ILE A 108 16.81 -7.59 7.46
CA ILE A 108 16.43 -6.26 7.95
C ILE A 108 15.67 -5.55 6.81
N THR A 109 14.45 -5.17 7.09
CA THR A 109 13.57 -4.42 6.19
C THR A 109 13.34 -3.03 6.76
N LEU A 110 12.82 -2.10 5.95
CA LEU A 110 12.47 -0.76 6.40
C LEU A 110 11.54 -0.79 7.64
N PRO A 111 10.42 -1.53 7.66
CA PRO A 111 9.59 -1.58 8.87
C PRO A 111 10.29 -2.22 10.08
N LYS A 112 11.15 -3.23 9.91
CA LYS A 112 11.93 -3.78 11.03
C LYS A 112 12.93 -2.77 11.60
N MET A 113 13.57 -1.98 10.72
CA MET A 113 14.46 -0.91 11.13
C MET A 113 13.68 0.15 11.93
N MET A 114 12.51 0.56 11.45
CA MET A 114 11.64 1.52 12.15
C MET A 114 11.19 0.97 13.52
N ARG A 115 10.79 -0.30 13.60
CA ARG A 115 10.48 -0.96 14.89
C ARG A 115 11.66 -0.94 15.85
N SER A 116 12.86 -1.24 15.38
CA SER A 116 14.07 -1.23 16.23
C SER A 116 14.39 0.19 16.74
N ALA A 117 13.93 1.22 16.06
CA ALA A 117 14.01 2.62 16.49
C ALA A 117 12.83 3.07 17.39
N GLY A 118 11.94 2.13 17.76
CA GLY A 118 10.82 2.40 18.67
C GLY A 118 9.52 2.86 18.02
N TYR A 119 9.42 2.76 16.69
CA TYR A 119 8.19 3.09 15.96
C TYR A 119 7.18 1.95 16.00
N VAL A 120 5.90 2.28 16.08
CA VAL A 120 4.82 1.37 15.73
C VAL A 120 4.65 1.39 14.22
N THR A 121 4.54 0.21 13.60
CA THR A 121 4.59 0.09 12.14
C THR A 121 3.27 -0.43 11.58
N GLY A 122 2.76 0.21 10.53
CA GLY A 122 1.53 -0.17 9.85
C GLY A 122 1.71 -0.29 8.33
N ALA A 123 0.98 -1.24 7.73
CA ALA A 123 0.83 -1.39 6.29
C ALA A 123 -0.65 -1.38 5.90
N VAL A 124 -1.07 -0.46 5.04
CA VAL A 124 -2.44 -0.36 4.56
C VAL A 124 -2.45 -0.27 3.04
N GLY A 125 -3.36 -1.00 2.39
CA GLY A 125 -3.58 -0.94 0.95
C GLY A 125 -2.89 -2.05 0.15
N LYS A 126 -2.33 -1.71 -0.99
CA LYS A 126 -1.70 -2.67 -1.89
C LYS A 126 -0.42 -3.27 -1.32
N TRP A 127 -0.33 -4.60 -1.32
CA TRP A 127 0.85 -5.35 -0.89
C TRP A 127 1.74 -5.79 -2.06
N HIS A 128 1.30 -6.73 -2.84
CA HIS A 128 1.93 -7.28 -4.06
C HIS A 128 3.36 -7.80 -3.89
N LEU A 129 3.66 -8.39 -2.73
CA LEU A 129 4.97 -8.99 -2.42
C LEU A 129 4.89 -10.48 -2.09
N GLY A 130 3.71 -11.07 -2.33
CA GLY A 130 3.42 -12.45 -1.97
C GLY A 130 3.09 -12.63 -0.49
N LEU A 131 2.51 -13.78 -0.17
CA LEU A 131 2.06 -14.18 1.16
C LEU A 131 2.23 -15.68 1.34
N GLY A 132 2.54 -16.13 2.56
CA GLY A 132 2.82 -17.54 2.81
C GLY A 132 4.18 -17.98 2.26
N ASP A 133 4.49 -19.26 2.43
CA ASP A 133 5.74 -19.91 1.99
C ASP A 133 5.52 -20.88 0.81
N GLY A 134 4.30 -20.91 0.27
CA GLY A 134 3.89 -21.80 -0.82
C GLY A 134 2.42 -21.58 -1.19
N ALA A 135 1.66 -22.68 -1.27
CA ALA A 135 0.22 -22.61 -1.50
C ALA A 135 -0.50 -22.05 -0.27
N VAL A 136 -1.19 -20.92 -0.45
CA VAL A 136 -1.93 -20.25 0.63
C VAL A 136 -3.31 -20.89 0.80
N ASP A 137 -3.64 -21.32 2.00
CA ASP A 137 -5.03 -21.54 2.43
C ASP A 137 -5.60 -20.22 2.95
N TRP A 138 -6.43 -19.58 2.14
CA TRP A 138 -7.02 -18.27 2.45
C TRP A 138 -7.97 -18.28 3.64
N ASN A 139 -8.46 -19.48 4.02
CA ASN A 139 -9.41 -19.67 5.11
C ASN A 139 -8.73 -19.85 6.48
N GLN A 140 -7.40 -19.87 6.49
CA GLN A 140 -6.57 -19.98 7.68
C GLN A 140 -5.70 -18.73 7.86
N PRO A 141 -5.11 -18.52 9.03
CA PRO A 141 -4.10 -17.47 9.21
C PRO A 141 -2.93 -17.68 8.24
N ILE A 142 -2.60 -16.62 7.49
CA ILE A 142 -1.55 -16.63 6.46
C ILE A 142 -0.23 -16.23 7.10
N TYR A 143 0.76 -17.09 6.94
CA TYR A 143 2.11 -16.92 7.47
C TYR A 143 3.13 -17.57 6.53
N PRO A 144 4.31 -16.93 6.26
CA PRO A 144 4.68 -15.56 6.65
C PRO A 144 3.93 -14.49 5.83
N GLY A 145 3.91 -13.25 6.36
CA GLY A 145 3.23 -12.12 5.72
C GLY A 145 3.80 -10.76 6.16
N ALA A 146 2.96 -9.74 6.15
CA ALA A 146 3.36 -8.38 6.52
C ALA A 146 3.96 -8.29 7.94
N LYS A 147 3.48 -9.11 8.88
CA LYS A 147 3.99 -9.17 10.24
C LYS A 147 5.47 -9.58 10.28
N GLU A 148 5.85 -10.60 9.53
CA GLU A 148 7.23 -11.13 9.50
C GLU A 148 8.16 -10.20 8.71
N VAL A 149 7.60 -9.40 7.81
CA VAL A 149 8.33 -8.31 7.14
C VAL A 149 8.60 -7.15 8.11
N GLY A 150 7.82 -7.02 9.20
CA GLY A 150 8.10 -6.07 10.28
C GLY A 150 6.97 -5.11 10.62
N TYR A 151 5.75 -5.35 10.17
CA TYR A 151 4.58 -4.53 10.49
C TYR A 151 3.84 -5.05 11.72
N ASP A 152 3.50 -4.15 12.64
CA ASP A 152 2.69 -4.46 13.83
C ASP A 152 1.20 -4.56 13.48
N TYR A 153 0.77 -3.78 12.48
CA TYR A 153 -0.58 -3.79 11.92
C TYR A 153 -0.54 -3.89 10.40
N SER A 154 -1.49 -4.62 9.83
CA SER A 154 -1.67 -4.64 8.38
C SER A 154 -3.14 -4.80 7.99
N PHE A 155 -3.59 -4.00 7.01
CA PHE A 155 -4.86 -4.17 6.29
C PHE A 155 -4.58 -4.02 4.80
N ILE A 156 -4.50 -5.14 4.09
CA ILE A 156 -3.93 -5.18 2.75
C ILE A 156 -4.80 -5.94 1.75
N GLN A 157 -4.64 -5.65 0.47
CA GLN A 157 -4.97 -6.56 -0.62
C GLN A 157 -3.73 -7.36 -1.02
N ALA A 158 -3.88 -8.65 -1.33
CA ALA A 158 -2.75 -9.57 -1.57
C ALA A 158 -1.83 -9.14 -2.71
N ALA A 159 -2.41 -8.66 -3.81
CA ALA A 159 -1.69 -8.20 -5.00
C ALA A 159 -2.26 -6.86 -5.50
N THR A 160 -2.77 -6.84 -6.72
CA THR A 160 -3.45 -5.69 -7.35
C THR A 160 -4.96 -5.92 -7.39
N ASN A 161 -5.73 -4.86 -7.50
CA ASN A 161 -7.19 -4.94 -7.61
C ASN A 161 -7.68 -5.70 -8.86
N ASP A 162 -6.86 -5.88 -9.88
CA ASP A 162 -7.17 -6.69 -11.07
C ASP A 162 -6.98 -8.20 -10.88
N ARG A 163 -6.49 -8.67 -9.71
CA ARG A 163 -6.12 -10.06 -9.45
C ARG A 163 -6.92 -10.68 -8.32
N VAL A 164 -7.16 -11.98 -8.43
CA VAL A 164 -7.67 -12.76 -7.31
C VAL A 164 -6.54 -13.08 -6.30
N PRO A 165 -6.82 -13.25 -4.99
CA PRO A 165 -8.13 -13.16 -4.34
C PRO A 165 -8.63 -11.72 -4.21
N CYS A 166 -9.93 -11.54 -4.41
CA CYS A 166 -10.60 -10.25 -4.27
C CYS A 166 -11.18 -10.09 -2.86
N ILE A 167 -10.32 -10.18 -1.85
CA ILE A 167 -10.64 -9.99 -0.43
C ILE A 167 -9.59 -9.13 0.25
N PHE A 168 -9.96 -8.48 1.35
CA PHE A 168 -9.01 -7.85 2.24
C PHE A 168 -8.42 -8.85 3.23
N ILE A 169 -7.19 -8.56 3.66
CA ILE A 169 -6.47 -9.37 4.65
C ILE A 169 -6.05 -8.44 5.77
N GLU A 170 -6.54 -8.70 6.98
CA GLU A 170 -6.18 -7.94 8.18
C GLU A 170 -5.35 -8.80 9.12
N ASN A 171 -4.13 -8.36 9.42
CA ASN A 171 -3.19 -9.06 10.31
C ASN A 171 -3.03 -10.55 9.96
N GLY A 172 -2.92 -10.85 8.67
CA GLY A 172 -2.74 -12.21 8.14
C GLY A 172 -4.01 -13.05 8.07
N LYS A 173 -5.21 -12.48 8.25
CA LYS A 173 -6.47 -13.21 8.14
C LYS A 173 -7.37 -12.58 7.08
N GLY A 174 -8.01 -13.43 6.26
CA GLY A 174 -9.02 -12.97 5.31
C GLY A 174 -10.23 -12.36 6.04
N VAL A 175 -10.59 -11.14 5.66
CA VAL A 175 -11.72 -10.40 6.26
C VAL A 175 -13.03 -10.88 5.66
N GLY A 176 -14.02 -11.21 6.50
CA GLY A 176 -15.36 -11.60 6.07
C GLY A 176 -15.47 -13.02 5.51
N LEU A 177 -14.41 -13.83 5.57
CA LEU A 177 -14.48 -15.25 5.19
C LEU A 177 -15.26 -16.05 6.22
N SER A 178 -16.00 -17.04 5.73
CA SER A 178 -16.83 -17.94 6.51
C SER A 178 -16.49 -19.40 6.19
N ALA A 179 -16.62 -20.27 7.19
CA ALA A 179 -16.44 -21.71 7.01
C ALA A 179 -17.51 -22.34 6.08
N ASP A 180 -18.67 -21.71 5.97
CA ASP A 180 -19.78 -22.17 5.12
C ASP A 180 -19.58 -21.82 3.63
N ASP A 181 -18.70 -20.83 3.33
CA ASP A 181 -18.36 -20.40 1.97
C ASP A 181 -16.84 -20.18 1.85
N PRO A 182 -16.04 -21.24 1.90
CA PRO A 182 -14.58 -21.13 1.88
C PRO A 182 -14.08 -20.62 0.52
N LEU A 183 -13.01 -19.80 0.58
CA LEU A 183 -12.37 -19.22 -0.60
C LEU A 183 -11.30 -20.15 -1.17
N TYR A 184 -11.38 -20.39 -2.48
CA TYR A 184 -10.38 -21.09 -3.26
C TYR A 184 -9.85 -20.20 -4.39
N VAL A 185 -8.55 -20.23 -4.63
CA VAL A 185 -7.88 -19.42 -5.67
C VAL A 185 -6.99 -20.28 -6.54
N ASN A 186 -7.07 -20.09 -7.86
CA ASN A 186 -6.25 -20.80 -8.84
C ASN A 186 -5.83 -19.86 -9.98
N TYR A 187 -4.58 -19.95 -10.43
CA TYR A 187 -4.05 -19.14 -11.53
C TYR A 187 -3.82 -19.92 -12.84
N ARG A 188 -4.18 -21.21 -12.84
CA ARG A 188 -3.98 -22.07 -14.01
C ARG A 188 -5.28 -22.46 -14.69
N MET A 189 -6.33 -22.73 -13.92
CA MET A 189 -7.61 -23.20 -14.44
C MET A 189 -8.79 -22.68 -13.61
N ASN A 190 -9.92 -22.48 -14.29
CA ASN A 190 -11.17 -22.12 -13.63
C ASN A 190 -11.75 -23.25 -12.78
N PHE A 191 -12.56 -22.89 -11.82
CA PHE A 191 -13.37 -23.84 -11.05
C PHE A 191 -14.61 -24.24 -11.86
N PRO A 192 -15.01 -25.52 -11.84
CA PRO A 192 -16.21 -25.97 -12.55
C PRO A 192 -17.45 -25.17 -12.16
N GLY A 193 -18.18 -24.67 -13.15
CA GLY A 193 -19.41 -23.91 -12.97
C GLY A 193 -19.24 -22.45 -12.61
N GLU A 194 -18.04 -21.95 -12.36
CA GLU A 194 -17.83 -20.52 -12.09
C GLU A 194 -17.72 -19.74 -13.41
N PRO A 195 -18.43 -18.58 -13.54
CA PRO A 195 -18.36 -17.74 -14.72
C PRO A 195 -17.02 -17.03 -14.84
N THR A 196 -16.62 -16.77 -16.11
CA THR A 196 -15.41 -16.01 -16.42
C THR A 196 -15.73 -14.78 -17.27
N GLY A 197 -14.90 -13.76 -17.16
CA GLY A 197 -15.04 -12.57 -18.00
C GLY A 197 -14.87 -12.85 -19.49
N LYS A 198 -14.14 -13.93 -19.83
CA LYS A 198 -13.96 -14.37 -21.22
C LYS A 198 -15.21 -15.05 -21.78
N ASP A 199 -15.83 -15.91 -20.99
CA ASP A 199 -16.92 -16.77 -21.48
C ASP A 199 -18.33 -16.18 -21.21
N ASN A 200 -18.42 -15.20 -20.27
CA ASN A 200 -19.66 -14.56 -19.83
C ASN A 200 -19.57 -13.02 -19.89
N PRO A 201 -19.30 -12.42 -21.07
CA PRO A 201 -19.14 -10.97 -21.18
C PRO A 201 -20.41 -10.18 -20.83
N GLU A 202 -21.58 -10.79 -20.88
CA GLU A 202 -22.87 -10.21 -20.49
C GLU A 202 -22.99 -9.92 -18.98
N LEU A 203 -22.15 -10.54 -18.15
CA LEU A 203 -22.10 -10.29 -16.70
C LEU A 203 -21.16 -9.13 -16.32
N LEU A 204 -20.49 -8.53 -17.29
CA LEU A 204 -19.50 -7.48 -17.04
C LEU A 204 -20.16 -6.11 -17.07
N ARG A 205 -19.85 -5.28 -16.08
CA ARG A 205 -20.24 -3.86 -16.03
C ARG A 205 -19.24 -2.92 -16.70
N MET A 206 -18.09 -3.44 -17.12
CA MET A 206 -17.06 -2.68 -17.83
C MET A 206 -16.26 -3.58 -18.78
N HIS A 207 -15.68 -2.97 -19.81
CA HIS A 207 -14.80 -3.69 -20.73
C HIS A 207 -13.55 -4.21 -19.99
N PRO A 208 -13.15 -5.48 -20.22
CA PRO A 208 -11.95 -6.03 -19.64
C PRO A 208 -10.70 -5.36 -20.21
N SER A 209 -9.69 -5.19 -19.37
CA SER A 209 -8.35 -4.91 -19.84
C SER A 209 -7.74 -6.16 -20.48
N VAL A 210 -6.74 -5.99 -21.34
CA VAL A 210 -6.08 -7.11 -22.00
C VAL A 210 -5.54 -8.10 -20.97
N GLY A 211 -5.87 -9.39 -21.14
CA GLY A 211 -5.45 -10.47 -20.22
C GLY A 211 -6.34 -10.64 -18.97
N HIS A 212 -7.37 -9.82 -18.80
CA HIS A 212 -8.30 -9.90 -17.67
C HIS A 212 -9.56 -10.66 -18.08
N GLY A 213 -9.47 -11.96 -18.16
CA GLY A 213 -10.58 -12.83 -18.60
C GLY A 213 -10.98 -13.91 -17.60
N GLY A 214 -10.46 -13.87 -16.37
CA GLY A 214 -10.75 -14.84 -15.30
C GLY A 214 -12.04 -14.58 -14.55
N SER A 215 -12.07 -14.88 -13.25
CA SER A 215 -13.25 -14.73 -12.40
C SER A 215 -13.84 -13.34 -12.45
N ILE A 216 -15.17 -13.28 -12.35
CA ILE A 216 -15.94 -12.04 -12.28
C ILE A 216 -16.23 -11.72 -10.82
N VAL A 217 -15.73 -10.61 -10.33
CA VAL A 217 -16.03 -10.09 -8.99
C VAL A 217 -16.52 -8.66 -9.11
N ASN A 218 -17.66 -8.35 -8.50
CA ASN A 218 -18.29 -7.03 -8.60
C ASN A 218 -18.56 -6.59 -10.06
N GLY A 219 -18.88 -7.55 -10.97
CA GLY A 219 -19.04 -7.29 -12.41
C GLY A 219 -17.74 -6.93 -13.15
N VAL A 220 -16.60 -7.13 -12.53
CA VAL A 220 -15.27 -6.81 -13.09
C VAL A 220 -14.47 -8.10 -13.28
N PRO A 221 -13.92 -8.35 -14.50
CA PRO A 221 -13.13 -9.53 -14.77
C PRO A 221 -11.73 -9.40 -14.18
N ARG A 222 -11.20 -10.49 -13.62
CA ARG A 222 -9.91 -10.52 -12.94
C ARG A 222 -8.89 -11.38 -13.67
N ILE A 223 -7.63 -11.28 -13.27
CA ILE A 223 -6.58 -12.22 -13.61
C ILE A 223 -6.61 -13.33 -12.55
N GLY A 224 -6.69 -14.61 -13.01
CA GLY A 224 -6.85 -15.77 -12.15
C GLY A 224 -8.31 -16.10 -11.85
N PHE A 225 -8.51 -17.14 -11.07
CA PHE A 225 -9.81 -17.74 -10.80
C PHE A 225 -10.01 -17.89 -9.30
N GLN A 226 -11.22 -17.58 -8.83
CA GLN A 226 -11.62 -17.82 -7.45
C GLN A 226 -13.02 -18.41 -7.38
N LYS A 227 -13.27 -19.18 -6.31
CA LYS A 227 -14.56 -19.74 -5.97
C LYS A 227 -14.81 -19.56 -4.49
N GLY A 228 -16.04 -19.26 -4.12
CA GLY A 228 -16.42 -19.03 -2.72
C GLY A 228 -15.99 -17.68 -2.18
N GLY A 229 -16.06 -17.51 -0.87
CA GLY A 229 -15.75 -16.27 -0.17
C GLY A 229 -16.61 -15.08 -0.61
N LYS A 230 -17.84 -15.31 -1.05
CA LYS A 230 -18.69 -14.28 -1.68
C LYS A 230 -18.97 -13.10 -0.77
N ALA A 231 -19.20 -13.34 0.52
CA ALA A 231 -19.45 -12.29 1.50
C ALA A 231 -18.19 -11.44 1.81
N ALA A 232 -17.00 -12.00 1.56
CA ALA A 232 -15.72 -11.35 1.79
C ALA A 232 -15.23 -10.53 0.57
N GLN A 233 -15.87 -10.69 -0.60
CA GLN A 233 -15.46 -10.00 -1.82
C GLN A 233 -15.63 -8.50 -1.67
N TRP A 234 -14.60 -7.76 -2.02
CA TRP A 234 -14.68 -6.29 -2.03
C TRP A 234 -15.58 -5.76 -3.16
N ARG A 235 -16.05 -4.54 -2.95
CA ARG A 235 -16.57 -3.69 -4.02
C ARG A 235 -15.47 -2.70 -4.39
N ASP A 236 -15.17 -2.59 -5.68
CA ASP A 236 -14.05 -1.77 -6.15
C ASP A 236 -14.22 -0.29 -5.82
N GLU A 237 -15.44 0.20 -5.95
CA GLU A 237 -15.82 1.59 -5.66
C GLU A 237 -15.68 2.01 -4.19
N ASP A 238 -15.57 1.05 -3.26
CA ASP A 238 -15.46 1.31 -1.83
C ASP A 238 -14.02 1.16 -1.31
N MET A 239 -13.11 0.63 -2.14
CA MET A 239 -11.75 0.28 -1.71
C MET A 239 -10.94 1.48 -1.21
N ALA A 240 -11.01 2.60 -1.93
CA ALA A 240 -10.24 3.80 -1.58
C ALA A 240 -10.64 4.34 -0.21
N GLU A 241 -11.94 4.46 0.03
CA GLU A 241 -12.48 4.95 1.29
C GLU A 241 -12.15 4.02 2.45
N LEU A 242 -12.32 2.70 2.27
CA LEU A 242 -12.00 1.72 3.31
C LEU A 242 -10.50 1.73 3.68
N PHE A 243 -9.61 1.80 2.69
CA PHE A 243 -8.19 1.93 2.97
C PHE A 243 -7.86 3.23 3.69
N LEU A 244 -8.48 4.34 3.30
CA LEU A 244 -8.30 5.63 3.99
C LEU A 244 -8.78 5.56 5.44
N GLU A 245 -9.95 4.96 5.71
CA GLU A 245 -10.45 4.75 7.07
C GLU A 245 -9.48 3.92 7.92
N LYS A 246 -8.97 2.81 7.39
CA LYS A 246 -7.99 1.96 8.08
C LYS A 246 -6.67 2.69 8.34
N ALA A 247 -6.20 3.50 7.39
CA ALA A 247 -5.03 4.35 7.58
C ALA A 247 -5.26 5.41 8.66
N LYS A 248 -6.38 6.13 8.60
CA LYS A 248 -6.77 7.14 9.62
C LYS A 248 -6.90 6.51 11.01
N HIS A 249 -7.52 5.34 11.10
CA HIS A 249 -7.64 4.62 12.38
C HIS A 249 -6.25 4.28 12.95
N PHE A 250 -5.33 3.74 12.14
CA PHE A 250 -3.96 3.48 12.57
C PHE A 250 -3.25 4.73 13.09
N LEU A 251 -3.41 5.88 12.42
CA LEU A 251 -2.84 7.15 12.85
C LEU A 251 -3.41 7.61 14.19
N GLN A 252 -4.73 7.52 14.37
CA GLN A 252 -5.43 7.91 15.60
C GLN A 252 -5.01 7.06 16.79
N GLU A 253 -4.93 5.74 16.63
CA GLU A 253 -4.51 4.81 17.68
C GLU A 253 -3.05 5.03 18.13
N ASN A 254 -2.23 5.62 17.27
CA ASN A 254 -0.79 5.78 17.51
C ASN A 254 -0.34 7.25 17.68
N GLN A 255 -1.26 8.21 17.77
CA GLN A 255 -0.95 9.66 17.82
C GLN A 255 0.01 10.09 18.96
N ASN A 256 0.11 9.29 20.03
CA ASN A 256 0.91 9.61 21.22
C ASN A 256 2.29 8.93 21.24
N ARG A 257 2.71 8.31 20.12
CA ARG A 257 4.00 7.61 19.99
C ARG A 257 4.47 7.67 18.55
N PRO A 258 5.78 7.56 18.29
CA PRO A 258 6.28 7.53 16.92
C PRO A 258 5.66 6.37 16.13
N PHE A 259 5.20 6.65 14.92
CA PHE A 259 4.67 5.63 14.02
C PHE A 259 5.26 5.73 12.63
N PHE A 260 5.32 4.59 11.97
CA PHE A 260 5.64 4.42 10.56
C PHE A 260 4.47 3.77 9.85
N LEU A 261 3.87 4.47 8.89
CA LEU A 261 2.78 3.94 8.05
C LEU A 261 3.27 3.83 6.60
N TYR A 262 3.17 2.64 6.03
CA TYR A 262 3.20 2.40 4.60
C TYR A 262 1.77 2.33 4.07
N TYR A 263 1.38 3.30 3.24
CA TYR A 263 0.07 3.39 2.62
C TYR A 263 0.21 3.19 1.11
N GLY A 264 0.02 1.95 0.65
CA GLY A 264 0.05 1.59 -0.76
C GLY A 264 -1.30 1.83 -1.42
N LEU A 265 -1.45 2.93 -2.14
CA LEU A 265 -2.64 3.19 -2.94
C LEU A 265 -2.76 2.14 -4.05
N HIS A 266 -3.99 1.80 -4.42
CA HIS A 266 -4.26 0.98 -5.60
C HIS A 266 -4.53 1.84 -6.85
N GLN A 267 -4.78 3.15 -6.67
CA GLN A 267 -5.04 4.07 -7.77
C GLN A 267 -3.75 4.60 -8.41
N PRO A 268 -3.82 4.92 -9.70
CA PRO A 268 -4.88 4.68 -10.67
C PRO A 268 -4.72 3.37 -11.47
N HIS A 269 -4.22 2.29 -10.86
CA HIS A 269 -4.09 0.97 -11.50
C HIS A 269 -5.46 0.42 -11.96
N VAL A 270 -5.46 -0.38 -13.01
CA VAL A 270 -6.66 -1.08 -13.50
C VAL A 270 -7.13 -2.18 -12.53
N PRO A 271 -8.43 -2.50 -12.46
CA PRO A 271 -9.58 -1.82 -13.07
C PRO A 271 -9.83 -0.47 -12.42
N ARG A 272 -10.25 0.50 -13.22
CA ARG A 272 -10.52 1.86 -12.76
C ARG A 272 -12.00 2.02 -12.49
N VAL A 273 -12.36 1.85 -11.24
CA VAL A 273 -13.74 1.90 -10.76
C VAL A 273 -13.79 2.97 -9.66
N PRO A 274 -14.01 4.23 -10.01
CA PRO A 274 -14.10 5.30 -9.04
C PRO A 274 -15.34 5.15 -8.16
N ASN A 275 -15.28 5.67 -6.94
CA ASN A 275 -16.47 5.85 -6.13
C ASN A 275 -17.49 6.77 -6.87
N GLU A 276 -18.78 6.56 -6.66
CA GLU A 276 -19.86 7.26 -7.35
C GLU A 276 -19.72 8.79 -7.28
N ARG A 277 -19.17 9.33 -6.19
CA ARG A 277 -18.91 10.77 -5.99
C ARG A 277 -17.98 11.37 -7.03
N PHE A 278 -17.10 10.55 -7.62
CA PHE A 278 -16.04 11.00 -8.54
C PHE A 278 -16.35 10.70 -10.00
N ILE A 279 -17.37 9.90 -10.30
CA ILE A 279 -17.74 9.54 -11.69
C ILE A 279 -17.99 10.80 -12.51
N GLY A 280 -17.22 10.96 -13.60
CA GLY A 280 -17.31 12.09 -14.52
C GLY A 280 -16.76 13.42 -14.01
N LYS A 281 -16.27 13.49 -12.77
CA LYS A 281 -15.80 14.75 -12.16
C LYS A 281 -14.50 15.27 -12.75
N SER A 282 -13.63 14.38 -13.22
CA SER A 282 -12.38 14.78 -13.86
C SER A 282 -12.54 15.29 -15.29
N GLY A 283 -13.61 14.90 -15.98
CA GLY A 283 -13.74 15.11 -17.42
C GLY A 283 -12.78 14.26 -18.28
N MET A 284 -11.98 13.39 -17.65
CA MET A 284 -10.91 12.59 -18.29
C MET A 284 -11.22 11.09 -18.26
N GLY A 285 -12.49 10.71 -18.06
CA GLY A 285 -12.95 9.34 -17.97
C GLY A 285 -12.48 8.63 -16.69
N PRO A 286 -12.71 7.30 -16.57
CA PRO A 286 -12.49 6.56 -15.33
C PRO A 286 -11.07 6.68 -14.77
N ARG A 287 -10.04 6.83 -15.61
CA ARG A 287 -8.67 7.02 -15.13
C ARG A 287 -8.50 8.35 -14.42
N GLY A 288 -9.03 9.43 -15.01
CA GLY A 288 -9.00 10.74 -14.38
C GLY A 288 -9.81 10.79 -13.10
N ASP A 289 -10.96 10.11 -13.06
CA ASP A 289 -11.84 10.08 -11.91
C ASP A 289 -11.17 9.38 -10.71
N VAL A 290 -10.47 8.24 -10.91
CA VAL A 290 -9.72 7.57 -9.82
C VAL A 290 -8.46 8.35 -9.41
N ILE A 291 -7.85 9.15 -10.30
CA ILE A 291 -6.76 10.06 -9.92
C ILE A 291 -7.32 11.18 -9.02
N LEU A 292 -8.46 11.75 -9.41
CA LEU A 292 -9.12 12.77 -8.60
C LEU A 292 -9.54 12.24 -7.24
N GLU A 293 -10.02 10.99 -7.17
CA GLU A 293 -10.34 10.31 -5.92
C GLU A 293 -9.12 10.17 -5.01
N GLY A 294 -7.97 9.75 -5.54
CA GLY A 294 -6.74 9.51 -4.75
C GLY A 294 -5.93 10.78 -4.42
N ALA A 295 -6.08 11.84 -5.19
CA ALA A 295 -5.21 13.02 -5.13
C ALA A 295 -5.95 14.37 -5.08
N GLY A 296 -7.28 14.34 -5.11
CA GLY A 296 -8.14 15.52 -5.13
C GLY A 296 -8.22 16.27 -3.79
N PRO A 297 -9.11 17.26 -3.69
CA PRO A 297 -9.27 18.06 -2.48
C PRO A 297 -9.82 17.23 -1.32
N ALA A 298 -9.37 17.51 -0.10
CA ALA A 298 -9.80 16.82 1.11
C ALA A 298 -11.33 16.95 1.37
N GLU A 299 -11.95 17.99 0.86
CA GLU A 299 -13.40 18.25 0.93
C GLU A 299 -14.24 17.19 0.19
N SER A 300 -13.61 16.41 -0.71
CA SER A 300 -14.27 15.31 -1.43
C SER A 300 -14.58 14.10 -0.54
N TYR A 301 -14.01 14.06 0.67
CA TYR A 301 -14.17 12.99 1.65
C TYR A 301 -14.92 13.41 2.92
N GLY A 302 -15.66 14.53 2.84
CA GLY A 302 -16.44 15.09 3.94
C GLY A 302 -17.66 14.27 4.35
#